data_d6df94683f9cab5140131add4290100a
#
_entry.id   d6df94683f9cab5140131add4290100a
#
_cell.length_a   1.000
_cell.length_b   1.000
_cell.length_c   1.000
_cell.angle_alpha   90.00
_cell.angle_beta   90.00
_cell.angle_gamma   90.00
#
_symmetry.space_group_name_H-M   'P 1'
#
loop_
_entity.id
_entity.type
_entity.pdbx_description
1 polymer ?
#
loop_
_entity_poly.entity_id
_entity_poly.type
_entity_poly.pdbx_seq_one_letter_code
_entity_poly.pdbx_strand_id
1 'polypeptide(L)'
;VPATFGYKVAVWIDELCRHVERLQGCEDRVFVAMLGGGAGTLASLGEVGLEIQDLMARKLDMKPMTMPARTTGDHLCEYVTVLGMLASTCSKIGGEVFTLMKQEFGEVEESVPPGTVGSSTMPQKRNPKLAQDIVAVAA
;
A
#
# COMPACT_ATOMS: atom_id res chain seq x y z
N VAL A 1 30.53 -10.45 -8.32
CA VAL A 1 30.33 -11.63 -7.47
C VAL A 1 29.06 -12.32 -7.97
N PRO A 2 29.11 -13.63 -8.28
CA PRO A 2 27.94 -14.37 -8.72
C PRO A 2 26.84 -14.34 -7.65
N ALA A 3 25.60 -14.07 -8.06
CA ALA A 3 24.42 -14.13 -7.22
C ALA A 3 23.32 -14.88 -7.97
N THR A 4 22.44 -15.59 -7.25
CA THR A 4 21.29 -16.25 -7.86
C THR A 4 20.10 -15.29 -7.95
N PHE A 5 19.23 -15.51 -8.92
CA PHE A 5 17.96 -14.77 -9.00
C PHE A 5 17.11 -14.98 -7.73
N GLY A 6 17.17 -16.20 -7.14
CA GLY A 6 16.49 -16.48 -5.88
C GLY A 6 16.94 -15.59 -4.73
N TYR A 7 18.23 -15.21 -4.65
CA TYR A 7 18.69 -14.24 -3.65
C TYR A 7 18.07 -12.86 -3.86
N LYS A 8 17.97 -12.39 -5.11
CA LYS A 8 17.30 -11.13 -5.46
C LYS A 8 15.84 -11.15 -5.00
N VAL A 9 15.10 -12.22 -5.28
CA VAL A 9 13.71 -12.39 -4.84
C VAL A 9 13.60 -12.43 -3.31
N ALA A 10 14.52 -13.10 -2.62
CA ALA A 10 14.55 -13.14 -1.16
C ALA A 10 14.69 -11.75 -0.54
N VAL A 11 15.51 -10.87 -1.13
CA VAL A 11 15.63 -9.46 -0.70
C VAL A 11 14.31 -8.71 -0.87
N TRP A 12 13.58 -8.93 -1.98
CA TRP A 12 12.27 -8.30 -2.20
C TRP A 12 11.23 -8.79 -1.18
N ILE A 13 11.21 -10.09 -0.90
CA ILE A 13 10.31 -10.69 0.10
C ILE A 13 10.58 -10.07 1.48
N ASP A 14 11.82 -10.00 1.89
CA ASP A 14 12.22 -9.41 3.18
C ASP A 14 11.79 -7.93 3.29
N GLU A 15 11.92 -7.15 2.23
CA GLU A 15 11.41 -5.77 2.18
C GLU A 15 9.88 -5.70 2.32
N LEU A 16 9.15 -6.55 1.58
CA LEU A 16 7.69 -6.59 1.64
C LEU A 16 7.18 -7.04 3.01
N CYS A 17 7.87 -7.99 3.66
CA CYS A 17 7.55 -8.39 5.04
C CYS A 17 7.64 -7.19 6.00
N ARG A 18 8.68 -6.37 5.90
CA ARG A 18 8.79 -5.15 6.71
C ARG A 18 7.68 -4.13 6.43
N HIS A 19 7.14 -4.08 5.20
CA HIS A 19 5.98 -3.22 4.91
C HIS A 19 4.70 -3.76 5.55
N VAL A 20 4.50 -5.08 5.58
CA VAL A 20 3.38 -5.69 6.33
C VAL A 20 3.46 -5.33 7.80
N GLU A 21 4.64 -5.47 8.42
CA GLU A 21 4.86 -5.08 9.82
C GLU A 21 4.57 -3.60 10.08
N ARG A 22 4.97 -2.70 9.15
CA ARG A 22 4.68 -1.26 9.27
C ARG A 22 3.18 -0.97 9.19
N LEU A 23 2.47 -1.61 8.26
CA LEU A 23 1.03 -1.45 8.12
C LEU A 23 0.31 -1.93 9.39
N GLN A 24 0.63 -3.12 9.88
CA GLN A 24 0.08 -3.63 11.14
C GLN A 24 0.44 -2.75 12.33
N GLY A 25 1.68 -2.28 12.39
CA GLY A 25 2.16 -1.43 13.48
C GLY A 25 1.55 -0.04 13.54
N CYS A 26 0.95 0.46 12.46
CA CYS A 26 0.27 1.76 12.45
C CYS A 26 -1.26 1.68 12.67
N GLU A 27 -1.88 0.49 12.57
CA GLU A 27 -3.33 0.31 12.62
C GLU A 27 -3.98 0.98 13.83
N ASP A 28 -3.44 0.77 15.00
CA ASP A 28 -3.96 1.31 16.26
C ASP A 28 -3.96 2.85 16.34
N ARG A 29 -3.08 3.50 15.58
CA ARG A 29 -2.98 4.97 15.53
C ARG A 29 -3.74 5.56 14.37
N VAL A 30 -3.85 4.82 13.28
CA VAL A 30 -4.47 5.27 12.03
C VAL A 30 -5.97 5.04 12.03
N PHE A 31 -6.40 3.82 12.41
CA PHE A 31 -7.82 3.46 12.40
C PHE A 31 -8.50 3.87 13.71
N VAL A 32 -8.71 5.18 13.84
CA VAL A 32 -9.39 5.79 14.98
C VAL A 32 -10.73 6.38 14.55
N ALA A 33 -11.79 6.05 15.30
CA ALA A 33 -13.12 6.55 15.04
C ALA A 33 -13.30 7.94 15.70
N MET A 34 -13.61 8.95 14.89
CA MET A 34 -13.79 10.32 15.36
C MET A 34 -15.27 10.66 15.45
N LEU A 35 -15.74 10.94 16.68
CA LEU A 35 -17.04 11.52 16.94
C LEU A 35 -16.88 12.67 17.93
N GLY A 36 -17.08 13.90 17.50
CA GLY A 36 -16.89 15.07 18.38
C GLY A 36 -18.00 16.10 18.29
N GLY A 37 -18.92 15.93 17.35
CA GLY A 37 -19.89 16.98 17.01
C GLY A 37 -19.24 18.17 16.29
N GLY A 38 -19.89 19.32 16.31
CA GLY A 38 -19.44 20.50 15.55
C GLY A 38 -18.09 21.08 16.01
N ALA A 39 -17.82 21.03 17.31
CA ALA A 39 -16.62 21.61 17.94
C ALA A 39 -15.69 20.61 18.62
N GLY A 40 -15.94 19.31 18.48
CA GLY A 40 -15.13 18.27 19.12
C GLY A 40 -15.45 18.03 20.61
N THR A 41 -16.44 18.73 21.15
CA THR A 41 -16.75 18.73 22.60
C THR A 41 -17.87 17.74 22.99
N LEU A 42 -18.48 17.06 22.02
CA LEU A 42 -19.67 16.20 22.23
C LEU A 42 -20.87 16.92 22.87
N ALA A 43 -20.89 18.27 22.88
CA ALA A 43 -21.86 19.07 23.60
C ALA A 43 -23.33 18.77 23.22
N SER A 44 -23.59 18.38 21.97
CA SER A 44 -24.93 17.99 21.50
C SER A 44 -25.41 16.61 22.01
N LEU A 45 -24.48 15.80 22.51
CA LEU A 45 -24.76 14.45 23.04
C LEU A 45 -24.80 14.42 24.56
N GLY A 46 -24.39 15.49 25.22
CA GLY A 46 -24.39 15.61 26.68
C GLY A 46 -23.50 14.55 27.37
N GLU A 47 -23.91 14.07 28.53
CA GLU A 47 -23.12 13.18 29.36
C GLU A 47 -22.86 11.80 28.74
N VAL A 48 -23.69 11.37 27.79
CA VAL A 48 -23.55 10.07 27.10
C VAL A 48 -22.66 10.13 25.87
N GLY A 49 -22.11 11.29 25.54
CA GLY A 49 -21.34 11.49 24.31
C GLY A 49 -20.12 10.56 24.18
N LEU A 50 -19.38 10.35 25.26
CA LEU A 50 -18.22 9.44 25.25
C LEU A 50 -18.65 7.97 25.09
N GLU A 51 -19.75 7.57 25.73
CA GLU A 51 -20.28 6.20 25.57
C GLU A 51 -20.72 5.93 24.13
N ILE A 52 -21.36 6.91 23.50
CA ILE A 52 -21.76 6.82 22.09
C ILE A 52 -20.54 6.72 21.18
N GLN A 53 -19.48 7.50 21.45
CA GLN A 53 -18.21 7.42 20.71
C GLN A 53 -17.59 6.02 20.82
N ASP A 54 -17.54 5.46 22.03
CA ASP A 54 -17.00 4.12 22.27
C ASP A 54 -17.82 3.03 21.57
N LEU A 55 -19.14 3.13 21.61
CA LEU A 55 -20.04 2.21 20.91
C LEU A 55 -19.85 2.28 19.39
N MET A 56 -19.71 3.48 18.84
CA MET A 56 -19.42 3.68 17.43
C MET A 56 -18.06 3.07 17.03
N ALA A 57 -17.02 3.35 17.80
CA ALA A 57 -15.68 2.82 17.56
C ALA A 57 -15.67 1.29 17.55
N ARG A 58 -16.29 0.66 18.56
CA ARG A 58 -16.44 -0.82 18.62
C ARG A 58 -17.19 -1.39 17.42
N LYS A 59 -18.26 -0.72 16.95
CA LYS A 59 -19.03 -1.19 15.78
C LYS A 59 -18.25 -1.09 14.46
N LEU A 60 -17.28 -0.19 14.40
CA LEU A 60 -16.40 0.01 13.24
C LEU A 60 -15.11 -0.82 13.34
N ASP A 61 -14.94 -1.58 14.43
CA ASP A 61 -13.67 -2.27 14.74
C ASP A 61 -12.47 -1.31 14.76
N MET A 62 -12.67 -0.14 15.38
CA MET A 62 -11.69 0.92 15.50
C MET A 62 -11.52 1.33 16.96
N LYS A 63 -10.44 2.06 17.26
CA LYS A 63 -10.28 2.72 18.56
C LYS A 63 -11.00 4.07 18.57
N PRO A 64 -11.58 4.53 19.70
CA PRO A 64 -12.10 5.88 19.79
C PRO A 64 -10.95 6.89 19.75
N MET A 65 -11.10 7.99 19.03
CA MET A 65 -10.14 9.09 19.04
C MET A 65 -10.18 9.80 20.39
N THR A 66 -9.04 9.92 21.07
CA THR A 66 -8.94 10.51 22.42
C THR A 66 -9.43 11.96 22.45
N MET A 67 -9.01 12.76 21.47
CA MET A 67 -9.43 14.14 21.28
C MET A 67 -9.97 14.33 19.87
N PRO A 68 -11.29 14.18 19.66
CA PRO A 68 -11.88 14.24 18.33
C PRO A 68 -11.83 15.66 17.76
N ALA A 69 -10.89 15.91 16.87
CA ALA A 69 -10.73 17.19 16.21
C ALA A 69 -10.46 17.01 14.71
N ARG A 70 -11.24 17.68 13.85
CA ARG A 70 -11.08 17.61 12.39
C ARG A 70 -9.79 18.24 11.88
N THR A 71 -9.09 18.98 12.71
CA THR A 71 -7.81 19.62 12.39
C THR A 71 -6.61 18.68 12.57
N THR A 72 -6.80 17.53 13.22
CA THR A 72 -5.74 16.53 13.39
C THR A 72 -5.74 15.60 12.17
N GLY A 73 -4.64 15.55 11.45
CA GLY A 73 -4.47 14.76 10.24
C GLY A 73 -3.21 13.90 10.23
N ASP A 74 -2.47 13.90 11.34
CA ASP A 74 -1.20 13.19 11.48
C ASP A 74 -1.33 11.67 11.27
N HIS A 75 -2.38 11.05 11.78
CA HIS A 75 -2.70 9.64 11.57
C HIS A 75 -2.94 9.31 10.09
N LEU A 76 -3.62 10.20 9.33
CA LEU A 76 -3.80 10.02 7.90
C LEU A 76 -2.48 10.19 7.15
N CYS A 77 -1.64 11.15 7.58
CA CYS A 77 -0.31 11.34 7.02
C CYS A 77 0.60 10.13 7.29
N GLU A 78 0.54 9.53 8.49
CA GLU A 78 1.26 8.29 8.80
C GLU A 78 0.87 7.18 7.82
N TYR A 79 -0.44 6.96 7.62
CA TYR A 79 -0.93 5.92 6.72
C TYR A 79 -0.45 6.13 5.28
N VAL A 80 -0.64 7.33 4.74
CA VAL A 80 -0.21 7.68 3.37
C VAL A 80 1.31 7.53 3.23
N THR A 81 2.09 7.88 4.25
CA THR A 81 3.55 7.72 4.24
C THR A 81 3.95 6.24 4.20
N VAL A 82 3.29 5.38 4.98
CA VAL A 82 3.53 3.93 4.96
C VAL A 82 3.18 3.34 3.59
N LEU A 83 2.05 3.76 2.99
CA LEU A 83 1.69 3.37 1.62
C LEU A 83 2.71 3.86 0.58
N GLY A 84 3.21 5.08 0.73
CA GLY A 84 4.25 5.63 -0.15
C GLY A 84 5.56 4.84 -0.11
N MET A 85 5.97 4.38 1.08
CA MET A 85 7.13 3.49 1.21
C MET A 85 6.91 2.14 0.51
N LEU A 86 5.71 1.55 0.65
CA LEU A 86 5.36 0.32 -0.06
C LEU A 86 5.35 0.54 -1.57
N ALA A 87 4.73 1.62 -2.05
CA ALA A 87 4.69 1.99 -3.46
C ALA A 87 6.10 2.14 -4.04
N SER A 88 7.01 2.80 -3.32
CA SER A 88 8.42 2.93 -3.72
C SER A 88 9.11 1.57 -3.89
N THR A 89 8.88 0.62 -2.98
CA THR A 89 9.40 -0.75 -3.12
C THR A 89 8.79 -1.46 -4.32
N CYS A 90 7.48 -1.35 -4.54
CA CYS A 90 6.82 -1.93 -5.71
C CYS A 90 7.36 -1.35 -7.02
N SER A 91 7.55 -0.02 -7.07
CA SER A 91 8.15 0.66 -8.23
C SER A 91 9.56 0.15 -8.52
N LYS A 92 10.39 -0.01 -7.49
CA LYS A 92 11.74 -0.57 -7.62
C LYS A 92 11.70 -2.00 -8.21
N ILE A 93 10.82 -2.87 -7.68
CA ILE A 93 10.68 -4.25 -8.18
C ILE A 93 10.18 -4.25 -9.63
N GLY A 94 9.16 -3.46 -9.94
CA GLY A 94 8.64 -3.32 -11.30
C GLY A 94 9.70 -2.81 -12.28
N GLY A 95 10.49 -1.81 -11.89
CA GLY A 95 11.59 -1.27 -12.68
C GLY A 95 12.70 -2.30 -12.93
N GLU A 96 13.00 -3.14 -11.96
CA GLU A 96 13.96 -4.24 -12.11
C GLU A 96 13.45 -5.31 -13.07
N VAL A 97 12.20 -5.76 -12.93
CA VAL A 97 11.57 -6.72 -13.86
C VAL A 97 11.58 -6.13 -15.28
N PHE A 98 11.16 -4.87 -15.44
CA PHE A 98 11.21 -4.17 -16.73
C PHE A 98 12.61 -4.21 -17.35
N THR A 99 13.64 -3.98 -16.54
CA THR A 99 15.04 -3.99 -17.00
C THR A 99 15.49 -5.39 -17.42
N LEU A 100 15.18 -6.40 -16.61
CA LEU A 100 15.58 -7.80 -16.85
C LEU A 100 14.86 -8.43 -18.06
N MET A 101 13.73 -7.86 -18.49
CA MET A 101 13.03 -8.28 -19.72
C MET A 101 13.64 -7.71 -21.01
N LYS A 102 14.56 -6.74 -20.90
CA LYS A 102 15.24 -6.21 -22.11
C LYS A 102 16.02 -7.32 -22.79
N GLN A 103 16.09 -7.25 -24.13
CA GLN A 103 16.75 -8.26 -24.95
C GLN A 103 18.21 -8.48 -24.56
N GLU A 104 18.88 -7.44 -24.07
CA GLU A 104 20.30 -7.47 -23.64
C GLU A 104 20.50 -8.32 -22.38
N PHE A 105 19.48 -8.47 -21.54
CA PHE A 105 19.52 -9.27 -20.32
C PHE A 105 18.75 -10.58 -20.48
N GLY A 106 17.46 -10.51 -20.80
CA GLY A 106 16.61 -11.67 -21.06
C GLY A 106 16.51 -12.66 -19.91
N GLU A 107 16.62 -12.16 -18.65
CA GLU A 107 16.64 -13.03 -17.47
C GLU A 107 15.23 -13.45 -17.01
N VAL A 108 14.22 -12.63 -17.32
CA VAL A 108 12.82 -12.86 -16.95
C VAL A 108 11.89 -12.51 -18.10
N GLU A 109 10.70 -13.09 -18.10
CA GLU A 109 9.63 -12.79 -19.06
C GLU A 109 8.27 -12.78 -18.35
N GLU A 110 7.42 -11.79 -18.63
CA GLU A 110 6.03 -11.83 -18.20
C GLU A 110 5.24 -12.84 -19.04
N SER A 111 4.43 -13.67 -18.37
CA SER A 111 3.56 -14.60 -19.06
C SER A 111 2.47 -13.85 -19.83
N VAL A 112 2.22 -14.27 -21.08
CA VAL A 112 1.07 -13.80 -21.86
C VAL A 112 -0.10 -14.72 -21.59
N PRO A 113 -1.22 -14.22 -21.04
CA PRO A 113 -2.39 -15.04 -20.79
C PRO A 113 -2.91 -15.69 -22.07
N PRO A 114 -3.38 -16.96 -22.03
CA PRO A 114 -3.98 -17.62 -23.19
C PRO A 114 -5.09 -16.76 -23.82
N GLY A 115 -5.09 -16.65 -25.15
CA GLY A 115 -6.08 -15.87 -25.88
C GLY A 115 -5.81 -14.37 -25.96
N THR A 116 -4.74 -13.87 -25.36
CA THR A 116 -4.32 -12.45 -25.49
C THR A 116 -3.28 -12.30 -26.59
N VAL A 117 -3.35 -11.18 -27.33
CA VAL A 117 -2.36 -10.83 -28.36
C VAL A 117 -1.36 -9.88 -27.74
N GLY A 118 -0.12 -10.32 -27.56
CA GLY A 118 0.96 -9.49 -26.99
C GLY A 118 1.35 -8.31 -27.90
N SER A 119 1.32 -8.50 -29.22
CA SER A 119 1.57 -7.48 -30.23
C SER A 119 0.73 -7.80 -31.47
N SER A 120 0.17 -6.76 -32.12
CA SER A 120 -0.62 -6.89 -33.35
C SER A 120 0.22 -7.23 -34.59
N THR A 121 1.53 -6.96 -34.54
CA THR A 121 2.43 -7.07 -35.72
C THR A 121 3.56 -8.06 -35.52
N MET A 122 3.98 -8.33 -34.30
CA MET A 122 5.14 -9.16 -33.97
C MET A 122 4.75 -10.21 -32.90
N PRO A 123 4.45 -11.46 -33.28
CA PRO A 123 4.00 -12.49 -32.34
C PRO A 123 5.00 -12.80 -31.23
N GLN A 124 6.29 -12.63 -31.51
CA GLN A 124 7.38 -12.86 -30.55
C GLN A 124 7.59 -11.71 -29.55
N LYS A 125 7.00 -10.52 -29.80
CA LYS A 125 7.21 -9.36 -28.93
C LYS A 125 6.57 -9.57 -27.58
N ARG A 126 7.37 -9.47 -26.53
CA ARG A 126 6.96 -9.47 -25.13
C ARG A 126 7.18 -8.08 -24.54
N ASN A 127 6.13 -7.49 -24.00
CA ASN A 127 6.18 -6.18 -23.35
C ASN A 127 5.95 -6.38 -21.85
N PRO A 128 6.72 -5.74 -20.97
CA PRO A 128 6.58 -5.80 -19.52
C PRO A 128 5.39 -4.92 -19.05
N LYS A 129 4.16 -5.30 -19.43
CA LYS A 129 2.96 -4.50 -19.19
C LYS A 129 2.65 -4.38 -17.69
N LEU A 130 2.71 -5.50 -16.97
CA LEU A 130 2.45 -5.50 -15.52
C LEU A 130 3.52 -4.70 -14.76
N ALA A 131 4.79 -4.86 -15.14
CA ALA A 131 5.86 -4.08 -14.55
C ALA A 131 5.71 -2.58 -14.83
N GLN A 132 5.31 -2.19 -16.04
CA GLN A 132 5.02 -0.80 -16.40
C GLN A 132 3.85 -0.23 -15.60
N ASP A 133 2.76 -0.99 -15.47
CA ASP A 133 1.59 -0.58 -14.71
C ASP A 133 1.92 -0.40 -13.22
N ILE A 134 2.70 -1.32 -12.63
CA ILE A 134 3.18 -1.20 -11.25
C ILE A 134 4.00 0.09 -11.06
N VAL A 135 4.94 0.37 -11.96
CA VAL A 135 5.78 1.59 -11.89
C VAL A 135 4.91 2.84 -12.03
N ALA A 136 3.94 2.85 -12.94
CA ALA A 136 3.07 3.99 -13.18
C ALA A 136 2.12 4.28 -12.00
N VAL A 137 1.57 3.23 -11.37
CA VAL A 137 0.66 3.39 -10.22
C VAL A 137 1.41 3.74 -8.94
N ALA A 138 2.68 3.34 -8.82
CA ALA A 138 3.51 3.60 -7.65
C ALA A 138 4.21 4.97 -7.67
N ALA A 139 4.09 5.74 -8.74
CA ALA A 139 4.65 7.08 -8.88
C ALA A 139 3.72 8.13 -8.26
#